data_1721b5c7219c3b6344a675acc2220042
#
_entry.id   1721b5c7219c3b6344a675acc2220042
#
_cell.length_a   1.000
_cell.length_b   1.000
_cell.length_c   1.000
_cell.angle_alpha   90.00
_cell.angle_beta   90.00
_cell.angle_gamma   90.00
#
_symmetry.space_group_name_H-M   'P 1'
#
loop_
_entity.id
_entity.type
_entity.pdbx_description
1 polymer ?
#
loop_
_entity_poly.entity_id
_entity_poly.type
_entity_poly.pdbx_seq_one_letter_code
_entity_poly.pdbx_strand_id
1 'polypeptide(L)'
;GPGNSTLMRMIATLQEPDQGSIRFGDIDVLRQKDKVRETLGYLPQEFGVYPKVTGAQLLEHFAVLKGITDRRSRREVVDALLHQTNLYEVRNKKLGGYSGGMLQRFGVAVALLGNPKLIIVDEPTAGLDPAERVRFLNLLSEVGEDAVVILSTHIVEDVSELCSRLAIIDKGTILLEAEPLQAVAA
;
A
#
# COMPACT_ATOMS: atom_id res chain seq x y z
N GLY A 1 -7.55 6.76 -12.75
CA GLY A 1 -8.94 7.06 -13.11
C GLY A 1 -9.91 6.20 -12.32
N PRO A 2 -11.24 6.51 -12.29
CA PRO A 2 -12.19 5.86 -11.36
C PRO A 2 -12.25 4.33 -11.48
N GLY A 3 -11.90 3.75 -12.63
CA GLY A 3 -11.88 2.30 -12.81
C GLY A 3 -10.73 1.60 -12.09
N ASN A 4 -9.57 2.23 -11.96
CA ASN A 4 -8.40 1.64 -11.30
C ASN A 4 -8.65 1.50 -9.79
N SER A 5 -9.13 2.55 -9.14
CA SER A 5 -9.44 2.51 -7.71
C SER A 5 -10.55 1.51 -7.38
N THR A 6 -11.54 1.35 -8.27
CA THR A 6 -12.58 0.33 -8.11
C THR A 6 -11.98 -1.08 -8.13
N LEU A 7 -11.11 -1.38 -9.11
CA LEU A 7 -10.42 -2.67 -9.19
C LEU A 7 -9.55 -2.92 -7.95
N MET A 8 -8.77 -1.91 -7.51
CA MET A 8 -7.94 -2.01 -6.30
C MET A 8 -8.78 -2.33 -5.05
N ARG A 9 -9.94 -1.67 -4.90
CA ARG A 9 -10.87 -1.93 -3.79
C ARG A 9 -11.50 -3.31 -3.84
N MET A 10 -11.77 -3.86 -5.03
CA MET A 10 -12.26 -5.22 -5.19
C MET A 10 -11.19 -6.25 -4.79
N ILE A 11 -9.94 -6.08 -5.24
CA ILE A 11 -8.81 -6.94 -4.84
C ILE A 11 -8.56 -6.83 -3.33
N ALA A 12 -8.67 -5.62 -2.77
CA ALA A 12 -8.53 -5.35 -1.34
C ALA A 12 -9.72 -5.85 -0.48
N THR A 13 -10.71 -6.51 -1.08
CA THR A 13 -11.92 -7.03 -0.41
C THR A 13 -12.85 -5.95 0.18
N LEU A 14 -12.70 -4.71 -0.25
CA LEU A 14 -13.48 -3.57 0.22
C LEU A 14 -14.77 -3.34 -0.60
N GLN A 15 -14.84 -3.94 -1.79
CA GLN A 15 -15.97 -3.88 -2.69
C GLN A 15 -16.15 -5.22 -3.39
N GLU A 16 -17.38 -5.62 -3.65
CA GLU A 16 -17.68 -6.84 -4.41
C GLU A 16 -17.92 -6.50 -5.88
N PRO A 17 -17.40 -7.31 -6.82
CA PRO A 17 -17.78 -7.20 -8.22
C PRO A 17 -19.18 -7.78 -8.44
N ASP A 18 -19.90 -7.26 -9.43
CA ASP A 18 -21.22 -7.80 -9.82
C ASP A 18 -21.11 -9.20 -10.40
N GLN A 19 -20.02 -9.49 -11.11
CA GLN A 19 -19.73 -10.78 -11.73
C GLN A 19 -18.22 -11.03 -11.82
N GLY A 20 -17.83 -12.30 -12.02
CA GLY A 20 -16.45 -12.70 -12.21
C GLY A 20 -15.83 -13.32 -10.99
N SER A 21 -14.51 -13.53 -11.04
CA SER A 21 -13.74 -14.11 -9.94
C SER A 21 -12.39 -13.42 -9.81
N ILE A 22 -11.86 -13.39 -8.59
CA ILE A 22 -10.52 -12.88 -8.28
C ILE A 22 -9.80 -13.96 -7.47
N ARG A 23 -8.57 -14.30 -7.87
CA ARG A 23 -7.75 -15.30 -7.18
C ARG A 23 -6.39 -14.71 -6.79
N PHE A 24 -5.94 -15.06 -5.59
CA PHE A 24 -4.60 -14.81 -5.11
C PHE A 24 -3.95 -16.16 -4.76
N GLY A 25 -3.13 -16.67 -5.66
CA GLY A 25 -2.69 -18.06 -5.59
C GLY A 25 -3.89 -19.02 -5.58
N ASP A 26 -3.97 -19.87 -4.56
CA ASP A 26 -5.09 -20.79 -4.36
C ASP A 26 -6.30 -20.19 -3.62
N ILE A 27 -6.18 -18.92 -3.17
CA ILE A 27 -7.23 -18.26 -2.41
C ILE A 27 -8.24 -17.61 -3.38
N ASP A 28 -9.52 -17.95 -3.23
CA ASP A 28 -10.63 -17.23 -3.85
C ASP A 28 -10.92 -15.97 -3.01
N VAL A 29 -10.57 -14.82 -3.57
CA VAL A 29 -10.66 -13.52 -2.87
C VAL A 29 -12.07 -13.19 -2.42
N LEU A 30 -13.07 -13.56 -3.22
CA LEU A 30 -14.48 -13.22 -2.92
C LEU A 30 -15.08 -14.11 -1.83
N ARG A 31 -14.65 -15.38 -1.78
CA ARG A 31 -15.17 -16.38 -0.84
C ARG A 31 -14.36 -16.47 0.46
N GLN A 32 -13.07 -16.14 0.41
CA GLN A 32 -12.13 -16.33 1.51
C GLN A 32 -11.51 -15.00 1.95
N LYS A 33 -12.35 -13.96 2.10
CA LYS A 33 -11.93 -12.58 2.39
C LYS A 33 -11.02 -12.48 3.62
N ASP A 34 -11.30 -13.24 4.67
CA ASP A 34 -10.50 -13.18 5.91
C ASP A 34 -9.07 -13.68 5.67
N LYS A 35 -8.89 -14.76 4.90
CA LYS A 35 -7.56 -15.25 4.53
C LYS A 35 -6.78 -14.22 3.68
N VAL A 36 -7.48 -13.52 2.77
CA VAL A 36 -6.85 -12.46 1.97
C VAL A 36 -6.41 -11.32 2.88
N ARG A 37 -7.26 -10.87 3.80
CA ARG A 37 -6.98 -9.76 4.72
C ARG A 37 -5.82 -10.03 5.67
N GLU A 38 -5.56 -11.29 6.01
CA GLU A 38 -4.38 -11.69 6.79
C GLU A 38 -3.08 -11.50 5.99
N THR A 39 -3.12 -11.66 4.66
CA THR A 39 -1.96 -11.63 3.77
C THR A 39 -1.85 -10.35 2.94
N LEU A 40 -2.80 -9.43 3.08
CA LEU A 40 -2.93 -8.21 2.31
C LEU A 40 -2.62 -6.97 3.15
N GLY A 41 -1.79 -6.08 2.60
CA GLY A 41 -1.69 -4.69 3.00
C GLY A 41 -2.37 -3.79 1.97
N TYR A 42 -3.09 -2.77 2.42
CA TYR A 42 -3.75 -1.81 1.55
C TYR A 42 -3.45 -0.37 1.99
N LEU A 43 -2.90 0.41 1.06
CA LEU A 43 -2.71 1.85 1.21
C LEU A 43 -3.65 2.58 0.25
N PRO A 44 -4.74 3.19 0.74
CA PRO A 44 -5.66 3.97 -0.07
C PRO A 44 -5.02 5.30 -0.51
N GLN A 45 -5.57 5.93 -1.56
CA GLN A 45 -5.16 7.25 -2.05
C GLN A 45 -5.16 8.30 -0.94
N GLU A 46 -6.19 8.31 -0.10
CA GLU A 46 -6.28 9.16 1.09
C GLU A 46 -6.21 8.29 2.34
N PHE A 47 -5.10 8.37 3.04
CA PHE A 47 -4.95 7.71 4.33
C PHE A 47 -5.54 8.59 5.42
N GLY A 48 -6.73 8.24 5.89
CA GLY A 48 -7.39 8.91 7.00
C GLY A 48 -6.65 8.68 8.31
N VAL A 49 -6.27 9.76 8.99
CA VAL A 49 -5.56 9.70 10.27
C VAL A 49 -6.34 10.40 11.37
N TYR A 50 -6.13 9.95 12.60
CA TYR A 50 -6.61 10.64 13.79
C TYR A 50 -5.60 11.73 14.18
N PRO A 51 -5.88 13.03 13.93
CA PRO A 51 -4.87 14.08 14.02
C PRO A 51 -4.31 14.30 15.42
N LYS A 52 -5.03 13.87 16.46
CA LYS A 52 -4.64 14.04 17.87
C LYS A 52 -3.79 12.88 18.42
N VAL A 53 -3.65 11.78 17.68
CA VAL A 53 -2.92 10.58 18.09
C VAL A 53 -1.51 10.62 17.52
N THR A 54 -0.52 10.06 18.21
CA THR A 54 0.86 9.96 17.68
C THR A 54 1.00 8.79 16.72
N GLY A 55 2.03 8.82 15.86
CA GLY A 55 2.31 7.73 14.94
C GLY A 55 2.52 6.40 15.67
N ALA A 56 3.32 6.39 16.73
CA ALA A 56 3.55 5.18 17.53
C ALA A 56 2.26 4.61 18.12
N GLN A 57 1.42 5.47 18.72
CA GLN A 57 0.16 5.04 19.35
C GLN A 57 -0.80 4.41 18.32
N LEU A 58 -0.95 5.02 17.14
CA LEU A 58 -1.85 4.50 16.13
C LEU A 58 -1.32 3.20 15.52
N LEU A 59 -0.02 3.11 15.26
CA LEU A 59 0.59 1.90 14.73
C LEU A 59 0.52 0.73 15.72
N GLU A 60 0.74 0.99 17.04
CA GLU A 60 0.52 -0.02 18.09
C GLU A 60 -0.94 -0.51 18.11
N HIS A 61 -1.90 0.40 17.97
CA HIS A 61 -3.32 0.04 17.91
C HIS A 61 -3.62 -0.88 16.72
N PHE A 62 -3.15 -0.55 15.52
CA PHE A 62 -3.31 -1.39 14.34
C PHE A 62 -2.58 -2.74 14.46
N ALA A 63 -1.42 -2.77 15.13
CA ALA A 63 -0.71 -4.01 15.41
C ALA A 63 -1.54 -4.98 16.27
N VAL A 64 -2.25 -4.46 17.29
CA VAL A 64 -3.19 -5.26 18.09
C VAL A 64 -4.32 -5.81 17.21
N LEU A 65 -4.90 -4.99 16.34
CA LEU A 65 -5.97 -5.42 15.42
C LEU A 65 -5.49 -6.48 14.41
N LYS A 66 -4.19 -6.50 14.10
CA LYS A 66 -3.55 -7.54 13.29
C LYS A 66 -3.15 -8.79 14.10
N GLY A 67 -3.53 -8.86 15.37
CA GLY A 67 -3.31 -10.04 16.21
C GLY A 67 -1.96 -10.06 16.96
N ILE A 68 -1.15 -8.99 16.89
CA ILE A 68 0.10 -8.88 17.64
C ILE A 68 -0.22 -8.45 19.09
N THR A 69 -0.65 -9.40 19.91
CA THR A 69 -1.17 -9.13 21.26
C THR A 69 -0.06 -9.05 22.31
N ASP A 70 1.05 -9.77 22.13
CA ASP A 70 2.19 -9.68 23.04
C ASP A 70 2.83 -8.30 22.98
N ARG A 71 2.96 -7.65 24.15
CA ARG A 71 3.42 -6.28 24.26
C ARG A 71 4.85 -6.07 23.77
N ARG A 72 5.74 -7.03 24.03
CA ARG A 72 7.15 -6.94 23.65
C ARG A 72 7.29 -7.09 22.14
N SER A 73 6.73 -8.14 21.59
CA SER A 73 6.75 -8.41 20.14
C SER A 73 6.10 -7.27 19.36
N ARG A 74 4.99 -6.73 19.85
CA ARG A 74 4.31 -5.58 19.24
C ARG A 74 5.20 -4.35 19.18
N ARG A 75 5.91 -4.03 20.28
CA ARG A 75 6.82 -2.88 20.31
C ARG A 75 7.99 -3.07 19.36
N GLU A 76 8.57 -4.26 19.31
CA GLU A 76 9.66 -4.58 18.39
C GLU A 76 9.22 -4.41 16.92
N VAL A 77 8.03 -4.90 16.55
CA VAL A 77 7.47 -4.75 15.20
C VAL A 77 7.18 -3.29 14.87
N VAL A 78 6.55 -2.55 15.78
CA VAL A 78 6.22 -1.13 15.57
C VAL A 78 7.50 -0.29 15.41
N ASP A 79 8.50 -0.49 16.25
CA ASP A 79 9.78 0.23 16.16
C ASP A 79 10.50 -0.10 14.83
N ALA A 80 10.53 -1.38 14.43
CA ALA A 80 11.11 -1.79 13.15
C ALA A 80 10.43 -1.13 11.95
N LEU A 81 9.09 -1.11 11.90
CA LEU A 81 8.33 -0.48 10.83
C LEU A 81 8.53 1.05 10.79
N LEU A 82 8.60 1.70 11.95
CA LEU A 82 8.89 3.13 12.02
C LEU A 82 10.30 3.46 11.54
N HIS A 83 11.29 2.59 11.81
CA HIS A 83 12.64 2.73 11.24
C HIS A 83 12.64 2.52 9.72
N GLN A 84 12.03 1.45 9.23
CA GLN A 84 11.95 1.14 7.80
C GLN A 84 11.28 2.27 7.00
N THR A 85 10.26 2.90 7.55
CA THR A 85 9.55 4.02 6.90
C THR A 85 10.17 5.39 7.19
N ASN A 86 11.31 5.44 7.90
CA ASN A 86 12.00 6.66 8.30
C ASN A 86 11.09 7.64 9.08
N LEU A 87 10.32 7.10 10.03
CA LEU A 87 9.41 7.85 10.90
C LEU A 87 9.73 7.72 12.39
N TYR A 88 10.77 6.93 12.75
CA TYR A 88 11.08 6.65 14.14
C TYR A 88 11.34 7.90 14.98
N GLU A 89 12.10 8.87 14.46
CA GLU A 89 12.42 10.12 15.17
C GLU A 89 11.19 11.01 15.44
N VAL A 90 10.17 10.87 14.60
CA VAL A 90 8.92 11.64 14.72
C VAL A 90 7.75 10.83 15.27
N ARG A 91 8.00 9.61 15.74
CA ARG A 91 6.96 8.66 16.21
C ARG A 91 6.03 9.21 17.30
N ASN A 92 6.55 10.11 18.14
CA ASN A 92 5.80 10.75 19.23
C ASN A 92 5.13 12.06 18.80
N LYS A 93 5.33 12.53 17.58
CA LYS A 93 4.62 13.67 17.01
C LYS A 93 3.20 13.25 16.64
N LYS A 94 2.23 14.14 16.89
CA LYS A 94 0.84 13.91 16.48
C LYS A 94 0.72 13.86 14.95
N LEU A 95 -0.09 12.94 14.44
CA LEU A 95 -0.27 12.73 13.01
C LEU A 95 -0.82 13.96 12.27
N GLY A 96 -1.59 14.82 12.94
CA GLY A 96 -2.01 16.10 12.38
C GLY A 96 -0.87 17.08 12.06
N GLY A 97 0.34 16.83 12.54
CA GLY A 97 1.53 17.60 12.21
C GLY A 97 2.48 16.91 11.22
N TYR A 98 2.11 15.77 10.66
CA TYR A 98 2.88 15.09 9.62
C TYR A 98 2.72 15.81 8.28
N SER A 99 3.78 15.80 7.45
CA SER A 99 3.66 16.19 6.03
C SER A 99 2.89 15.15 5.23
N GLY A 100 2.48 15.49 4.01
CA GLY A 100 1.84 14.52 3.11
C GLY A 100 2.72 13.28 2.87
N GLY A 101 4.01 13.46 2.60
CA GLY A 101 4.94 12.35 2.44
C GLY A 101 5.15 11.52 3.72
N MET A 102 5.14 12.17 4.90
CA MET A 102 5.16 11.44 6.18
C MET A 102 3.90 10.59 6.37
N LEU A 103 2.73 11.11 6.02
CA LEU A 103 1.46 10.36 6.11
C LEU A 103 1.44 9.17 5.14
N GLN A 104 1.95 9.34 3.93
CA GLN A 104 2.05 8.25 2.96
C GLN A 104 2.99 7.14 3.47
N ARG A 105 4.17 7.49 3.97
CA ARG A 105 5.08 6.51 4.58
C ARG A 105 4.49 5.84 5.82
N PHE A 106 3.73 6.58 6.62
CA PHE A 106 3.00 6.00 7.75
C PHE A 106 1.93 4.99 7.29
N GLY A 107 1.22 5.30 6.20
CA GLY A 107 0.29 4.36 5.56
C GLY A 107 0.97 3.07 5.11
N VAL A 108 2.20 3.15 4.57
CA VAL A 108 3.01 1.96 4.25
C VAL A 108 3.34 1.16 5.52
N ALA A 109 3.75 1.83 6.61
CA ALA A 109 4.01 1.14 7.88
C ALA A 109 2.78 0.36 8.37
N VAL A 110 1.59 0.95 8.26
CA VAL A 110 0.32 0.27 8.59
C VAL A 110 0.06 -0.91 7.64
N ALA A 111 0.27 -0.72 6.33
CA ALA A 111 0.06 -1.78 5.33
C ALA A 111 1.00 -2.97 5.53
N LEU A 112 2.20 -2.75 6.05
CA LEU A 112 3.21 -3.79 6.32
C LEU A 112 2.95 -4.59 7.61
N LEU A 113 2.05 -4.15 8.47
CA LEU A 113 1.69 -4.91 9.68
C LEU A 113 1.19 -6.31 9.33
N GLY A 114 1.69 -7.31 10.05
CA GLY A 114 1.34 -8.71 9.82
C GLY A 114 2.14 -9.37 8.68
N ASN A 115 3.17 -8.72 8.16
CA ASN A 115 4.05 -9.25 7.09
C ASN A 115 3.27 -9.72 5.85
N PRO A 116 2.52 -8.84 5.17
CA PRO A 116 1.68 -9.20 4.04
C PRO A 116 2.50 -9.73 2.86
N LYS A 117 1.90 -10.61 2.05
CA LYS A 117 2.48 -11.10 0.80
C LYS A 117 2.00 -10.33 -0.44
N LEU A 118 0.96 -9.54 -0.28
CA LEU A 118 0.42 -8.66 -1.30
C LEU A 118 0.16 -7.29 -0.70
N ILE A 119 0.67 -6.24 -1.35
CA ILE A 119 0.42 -4.86 -0.96
C ILE A 119 -0.19 -4.13 -2.15
N ILE A 120 -1.31 -3.48 -1.90
CA ILE A 120 -2.01 -2.66 -2.88
C ILE A 120 -1.84 -1.21 -2.49
N VAL A 121 -1.40 -0.39 -3.44
CA VAL A 121 -1.09 1.03 -3.24
C VAL A 121 -1.82 1.84 -4.30
N ASP A 122 -2.77 2.67 -3.88
CA ASP A 122 -3.63 3.44 -4.78
C ASP A 122 -3.19 4.90 -4.86
N GLU A 123 -2.65 5.30 -6.02
CA GLU A 123 -2.21 6.68 -6.34
C GLU A 123 -1.31 7.34 -5.27
N PRO A 124 -0.27 6.66 -4.75
CA PRO A 124 0.40 7.07 -3.52
C PRO A 124 1.29 8.30 -3.64
N THR A 125 1.72 8.65 -4.85
CA THR A 125 2.66 9.75 -5.11
C THR A 125 1.94 11.04 -5.50
N ALA A 126 0.61 11.00 -5.62
CA ALA A 126 -0.20 12.16 -5.95
C ALA A 126 -0.01 13.28 -4.91
N GLY A 127 0.40 14.45 -5.37
CA GLY A 127 0.60 15.63 -4.50
C GLY A 127 1.87 15.62 -3.64
N LEU A 128 2.76 14.63 -3.78
CA LEU A 128 4.06 14.66 -3.15
C LEU A 128 5.03 15.59 -3.90
N ASP A 129 5.89 16.28 -3.14
CA ASP A 129 7.02 16.97 -3.75
C ASP A 129 8.05 15.98 -4.33
N PRO A 130 8.93 16.39 -5.26
CA PRO A 130 9.85 15.48 -5.92
C PRO A 130 10.76 14.70 -4.97
N ALA A 131 11.22 15.30 -3.88
CA ALA A 131 12.11 14.63 -2.93
C ALA A 131 11.37 13.56 -2.11
N GLU A 132 10.16 13.87 -1.66
CA GLU A 132 9.31 12.89 -0.96
C GLU A 132 8.87 11.76 -1.89
N ARG A 133 8.57 12.07 -3.17
CA ARG A 133 8.25 11.06 -4.17
C ARG A 133 9.38 10.04 -4.33
N VAL A 134 10.62 10.49 -4.53
CA VAL A 134 11.78 9.60 -4.66
C VAL A 134 11.95 8.72 -3.40
N ARG A 135 11.84 9.31 -2.21
CA ARG A 135 11.91 8.55 -0.95
C ARG A 135 10.82 7.48 -0.85
N PHE A 136 9.62 7.82 -1.29
CA PHE A 136 8.49 6.90 -1.26
C PHE A 136 8.66 5.75 -2.27
N LEU A 137 9.13 6.04 -3.49
CA LEU A 137 9.40 5.04 -4.51
C LEU A 137 10.51 4.07 -4.08
N ASN A 138 11.58 4.58 -3.47
CA ASN A 138 12.64 3.74 -2.89
C ASN A 138 12.09 2.79 -1.81
N LEU A 139 11.24 3.30 -0.91
CA LEU A 139 10.60 2.47 0.10
C LEU A 139 9.74 1.36 -0.52
N LEU A 140 8.96 1.66 -1.56
CA LEU A 140 8.16 0.65 -2.25
C LEU A 140 9.02 -0.38 -2.98
N SER A 141 10.17 0.02 -3.53
CA SER A 141 11.14 -0.89 -4.14
C SER A 141 11.68 -1.89 -3.11
N GLU A 142 12.09 -1.42 -1.93
CA GLU A 142 12.53 -2.30 -0.84
C GLU A 142 11.43 -3.27 -0.39
N VAL A 143 10.20 -2.79 -0.25
CA VAL A 143 9.03 -3.63 0.08
C VAL A 143 8.77 -4.68 -0.99
N GLY A 144 9.00 -4.34 -2.25
CA GLY A 144 8.82 -5.24 -3.41
C GLY A 144 9.80 -6.42 -3.45
N GLU A 145 10.86 -6.41 -2.67
CA GLU A 145 11.78 -7.55 -2.55
C GLU A 145 11.14 -8.74 -1.81
N ASP A 146 10.24 -8.46 -0.85
CA ASP A 146 9.64 -9.48 0.03
C ASP A 146 8.15 -9.74 -0.25
N ALA A 147 7.47 -8.84 -0.97
CA ALA A 147 6.05 -8.88 -1.24
C ALA A 147 5.71 -8.47 -2.69
N VAL A 148 4.59 -8.95 -3.19
CA VAL A 148 4.03 -8.45 -4.45
C VAL A 148 3.40 -7.08 -4.19
N VAL A 149 3.83 -6.06 -4.93
CA VAL A 149 3.26 -4.70 -4.84
C VAL A 149 2.45 -4.41 -6.10
N ILE A 150 1.17 -4.12 -5.93
CA ILE A 150 0.30 -3.62 -7.00
C ILE A 150 0.11 -2.13 -6.80
N LEU A 151 0.62 -1.35 -7.74
CA LEU A 151 0.56 0.11 -7.73
C LEU A 151 -0.44 0.60 -8.77
N SER A 152 -1.43 1.41 -8.37
CA SER A 152 -2.18 2.21 -9.32
C SER A 152 -1.58 3.62 -9.41
N THR A 153 -1.34 4.11 -10.60
CA THR A 153 -0.83 5.45 -10.83
C THR A 153 -1.22 5.95 -12.22
N HIS A 154 -1.28 7.25 -12.38
CA HIS A 154 -1.34 7.92 -13.70
C HIS A 154 0.00 8.56 -14.08
N ILE A 155 1.03 8.39 -13.26
CA ILE A 155 2.37 8.96 -13.46
C ILE A 155 3.25 7.90 -14.12
N VAL A 156 3.60 8.12 -15.38
CA VAL A 156 4.35 7.15 -16.19
C VAL A 156 5.74 6.87 -15.64
N GLU A 157 6.38 7.89 -15.08
CA GLU A 157 7.70 7.77 -14.46
C GLU A 157 7.70 6.79 -13.28
N ASP A 158 6.65 6.78 -12.44
CA ASP A 158 6.53 5.82 -11.33
C ASP A 158 6.53 4.38 -11.83
N VAL A 159 5.80 4.14 -12.94
CA VAL A 159 5.73 2.81 -13.55
C VAL A 159 7.09 2.38 -14.08
N SER A 160 7.80 3.27 -14.77
CA SER A 160 9.10 2.98 -15.37
C SER A 160 10.19 2.71 -14.33
N GLU A 161 10.10 3.37 -13.17
CA GLU A 161 11.09 3.23 -12.10
C GLU A 161 10.86 2.00 -11.21
N LEU A 162 9.59 1.61 -10.98
CA LEU A 162 9.26 0.58 -9.98
C LEU A 162 8.75 -0.72 -10.57
N CYS A 163 8.04 -0.67 -11.70
CA CYS A 163 7.25 -1.80 -12.13
C CYS A 163 7.99 -2.68 -13.14
N SER A 164 8.03 -3.99 -12.91
CA SER A 164 8.47 -4.97 -13.90
C SER A 164 7.38 -5.31 -14.93
N ARG A 165 6.11 -5.11 -14.58
CA ARG A 165 4.95 -5.32 -15.44
C ARG A 165 3.95 -4.19 -15.26
N LEU A 166 3.23 -3.85 -16.33
CA LEU A 166 2.15 -2.87 -16.30
C LEU A 166 0.92 -3.37 -17.03
N ALA A 167 -0.23 -2.85 -16.64
CA ALA A 167 -1.48 -2.97 -17.37
C ALA A 167 -2.09 -1.57 -17.57
N ILE A 168 -2.46 -1.24 -18.80
CA ILE A 168 -3.19 -0.01 -19.12
C ILE A 168 -4.67 -0.32 -19.13
N ILE A 169 -5.44 0.43 -18.31
CA ILE A 169 -6.88 0.26 -18.18
C ILE A 169 -7.57 1.54 -18.67
N ASP A 170 -8.52 1.40 -19.60
CA ASP A 170 -9.43 2.46 -20.01
C ASP A 170 -10.87 1.96 -19.95
N LYS A 171 -11.76 2.77 -19.36
CA LYS A 171 -13.21 2.47 -19.21
C LYS A 171 -13.51 1.06 -18.69
N GLY A 172 -12.67 0.57 -17.75
CA GLY A 172 -12.83 -0.74 -17.14
C GLY A 172 -12.32 -1.93 -17.97
N THR A 173 -11.67 -1.67 -19.10
CA THR A 173 -11.09 -2.70 -19.96
C THR A 173 -9.56 -2.59 -19.96
N ILE A 174 -8.87 -3.74 -19.85
CA ILE A 174 -7.42 -3.80 -20.04
C ILE A 174 -7.12 -3.69 -21.53
N LEU A 175 -6.42 -2.63 -21.91
CA LEU A 175 -6.03 -2.36 -23.31
C LEU A 175 -4.69 -2.99 -23.66
N LEU A 176 -3.76 -3.00 -22.71
CA LEU A 176 -2.40 -3.49 -22.89
C LEU A 176 -1.90 -4.08 -21.58
N GLU A 177 -1.19 -5.20 -21.69
CA GLU A 177 -0.36 -5.76 -20.62
C GLU A 177 1.04 -6.00 -21.19
N ALA A 178 2.07 -5.39 -20.59
CA ALA A 178 3.44 -5.41 -21.10
C ALA A 178 4.49 -5.15 -20.01
N GLU A 179 5.75 -5.29 -20.36
CA GLU A 179 6.86 -4.69 -19.63
C GLU A 179 6.93 -3.19 -19.95
N PRO A 180 7.35 -2.31 -19.03
CA PRO A 180 7.36 -0.86 -19.24
C PRO A 180 8.11 -0.40 -20.51
N LEU A 181 9.27 -1.00 -20.79
CA LEU A 181 10.06 -0.69 -21.98
C LEU A 181 9.36 -1.07 -23.30
N GLN A 182 8.53 -2.09 -23.29
CA GLN A 182 7.76 -2.53 -24.46
C GLN A 182 6.56 -1.62 -24.72
N ALA A 183 5.96 -1.08 -23.66
CA ALA A 183 4.81 -0.20 -23.77
C ALA A 183 5.14 1.18 -24.35
N VAL A 184 6.40 1.63 -24.25
CA VAL A 184 6.88 2.91 -24.85
C VAL A 184 7.12 2.75 -26.36
N ALA A 185 7.31 1.53 -26.84
CA ALA A 185 7.59 1.23 -28.26
C ALA A 185 6.33 0.88 -29.08
N ALA A 186 5.17 0.77 -28.44
CA ALA A 186 3.88 0.42 -29.05
C ALA A 186 3.00 1.64 -29.23
#